data_5691d82971dfdd59d799c88e4f841852
#
_entry.id   5691d82971dfdd59d799c88e4f841852
#
_cell.length_a   1.000
_cell.length_b   1.000
_cell.length_c   1.000
_cell.angle_alpha   90.00
_cell.angle_beta   90.00
_cell.angle_gamma   90.00
#
_symmetry.space_group_name_H-M   'P 1'
#
loop_
_entity.id
_entity.type
_entity.pdbx_description
1 polymer ?
#
loop_
_entity_poly.entity_id
_entity_poly.type
_entity_poly.pdbx_seq_one_letter_code
_entity_poly.pdbx_strand_id
1 'polypeptide(L)'
;MVAENAARYPELVARVRAEEHAVGNHTCHHMRGHQSCTQDYVADAFLGEQILQTKLFRPPHGRMRYSQKKAMLDAGYTIYLWDVLTHDYNPCYSAERILSVVKRYTRNGSIIVLHDSLKSRDRMLKALPQVIEWLQGEGYELRSL
;
A
#
# COMPACT_ATOMS: atom_id res chain seq x y z
N MET A 1 3.45 -3.86 2.68
CA MET A 1 4.76 -3.45 3.23
C MET A 1 5.87 -3.88 2.30
N VAL A 2 6.96 -3.11 2.17
CA VAL A 2 8.22 -3.56 1.55
C VAL A 2 8.88 -4.51 2.55
N ALA A 3 9.17 -5.75 2.12
CA ALA A 3 9.53 -6.80 3.09
C ALA A 3 10.91 -6.60 3.72
N GLU A 4 11.85 -6.01 3.01
CA GLU A 4 13.14 -5.60 3.59
C GLU A 4 12.97 -4.66 4.78
N ASN A 5 12.03 -3.70 4.70
CA ASN A 5 11.74 -2.81 5.82
C ASN A 5 11.03 -3.55 6.96
N ALA A 6 10.12 -4.45 6.63
CA ALA A 6 9.45 -5.28 7.64
C ALA A 6 10.43 -6.17 8.41
N ALA A 7 11.45 -6.72 7.73
CA ALA A 7 12.50 -7.50 8.37
C ALA A 7 13.39 -6.66 9.31
N ARG A 8 13.56 -5.37 9.03
CA ARG A 8 14.30 -4.45 9.90
C ARG A 8 13.52 -4.03 11.15
N TYR A 9 12.19 -4.04 11.07
CA TYR A 9 11.29 -3.58 12.14
C TYR A 9 10.17 -4.60 12.41
N PRO A 10 10.51 -5.83 12.80
CA PRO A 10 9.53 -6.90 13.00
C PRO A 10 8.51 -6.57 14.09
N GLU A 11 8.89 -5.77 15.09
CA GLU A 11 8.00 -5.30 16.14
C GLU A 11 6.85 -4.43 15.61
N LEU A 12 7.11 -3.63 14.55
CA LEU A 12 6.06 -2.83 13.91
C LEU A 12 5.08 -3.72 13.13
N VAL A 13 5.59 -4.77 12.47
CA VAL A 13 4.73 -5.75 11.78
C VAL A 13 3.85 -6.49 12.79
N ALA A 14 4.42 -6.90 13.91
CA ALA A 14 3.68 -7.56 14.99
C ALA A 14 2.59 -6.64 15.56
N ARG A 15 2.91 -5.36 15.77
CA ARG A 15 1.95 -4.37 16.25
C ARG A 15 0.80 -4.15 15.26
N VAL A 16 1.09 -3.99 13.96
CA VAL A 16 0.07 -3.82 12.92
C VAL A 16 -0.92 -4.99 12.92
N ARG A 17 -0.41 -6.23 13.09
CA ARG A 17 -1.26 -7.42 13.19
C ARG A 17 -2.06 -7.49 14.49
N ALA A 18 -1.44 -7.11 15.61
CA ALA A 18 -2.11 -7.11 16.92
C ALA A 18 -3.25 -6.08 16.98
N GLU A 19 -3.15 -4.99 16.18
CA GLU A 19 -4.19 -3.98 16.00
C GLU A 19 -5.18 -4.36 14.86
N GLU A 20 -5.21 -5.64 14.45
CA GLU A 20 -6.14 -6.23 13.46
C GLU A 20 -6.06 -5.62 12.06
N HIS A 21 -4.94 -5.00 11.70
CA HIS A 21 -4.71 -4.49 10.36
C HIS A 21 -4.14 -5.58 9.43
N ALA A 22 -4.58 -5.59 8.18
CA ALA A 22 -4.03 -6.49 7.17
C ALA A 22 -2.60 -6.09 6.77
N VAL A 23 -1.72 -7.08 6.69
CA VAL A 23 -0.36 -6.91 6.17
C VAL A 23 -0.29 -7.47 4.76
N GLY A 24 0.02 -6.62 3.79
CA GLY A 24 0.20 -7.00 2.39
C GLY A 24 1.65 -6.88 1.93
N ASN A 25 2.01 -7.71 0.95
CA ASN A 25 3.33 -7.77 0.33
C ASN A 25 3.46 -6.68 -0.76
N HIS A 26 4.57 -5.95 -0.76
CA HIS A 26 4.89 -4.91 -1.73
C HIS A 26 6.27 -5.15 -2.37
N THR A 27 6.58 -6.43 -2.67
CA THR A 27 7.88 -7.03 -3.01
C THR A 27 8.90 -6.91 -1.86
N CYS A 28 10.04 -7.60 -1.98
CA CYS A 28 11.09 -7.51 -0.97
C CYS A 28 11.82 -6.17 -1.07
N HIS A 29 12.22 -5.76 -2.27
CA HIS A 29 13.07 -4.58 -2.51
C HIS A 29 12.36 -3.45 -3.25
N HIS A 30 11.03 -3.37 -3.20
CA HIS A 30 10.22 -2.37 -3.91
C HIS A 30 10.50 -2.35 -5.43
N MET A 31 10.64 -3.54 -6.02
CA MET A 31 11.05 -3.73 -7.41
C MET A 31 10.03 -3.19 -8.41
N ARG A 32 10.49 -2.48 -9.44
CA ARG A 32 9.63 -1.94 -10.50
C ARG A 32 9.30 -3.01 -11.53
N GLY A 33 8.06 -3.53 -11.53
CA GLY A 33 7.66 -4.62 -12.41
C GLY A 33 7.93 -4.37 -13.90
N HIS A 34 7.59 -3.19 -14.41
CA HIS A 34 7.78 -2.87 -15.83
C HIS A 34 9.26 -2.73 -16.26
N GLN A 35 10.20 -2.56 -15.31
CA GLN A 35 11.65 -2.47 -15.55
C GLN A 35 12.39 -3.77 -15.26
N SER A 36 11.70 -4.80 -14.77
CA SER A 36 12.28 -6.08 -14.37
C SER A 36 11.80 -7.21 -15.28
N CYS A 37 12.60 -8.26 -15.43
CA CYS A 37 12.11 -9.47 -16.04
C CYS A 37 11.07 -10.17 -15.14
N THR A 38 10.27 -11.08 -15.70
CA THR A 38 9.20 -11.73 -14.93
C THR A 38 9.76 -12.60 -13.83
N GLN A 39 10.82 -13.33 -14.09
CA GLN A 39 11.43 -14.24 -13.14
C GLN A 39 11.96 -13.50 -11.90
N ASP A 40 12.73 -12.44 -12.09
CA ASP A 40 13.32 -11.66 -10.99
C ASP A 40 12.24 -10.98 -10.16
N TYR A 41 11.22 -10.41 -10.82
CA TYR A 41 10.12 -9.76 -10.13
C TYR A 41 9.30 -10.72 -9.24
N VAL A 42 9.00 -11.90 -9.77
CA VAL A 42 8.26 -12.93 -9.04
C VAL A 42 9.10 -13.50 -7.89
N ALA A 43 10.41 -13.73 -8.13
CA ALA A 43 11.32 -14.14 -7.08
C ALA A 43 11.40 -13.13 -5.93
N ASP A 44 11.48 -11.83 -6.26
CA ASP A 44 11.49 -10.76 -5.26
C ASP A 44 10.17 -10.68 -4.46
N ALA A 45 9.05 -10.90 -5.11
CA ALA A 45 7.75 -10.99 -4.44
C ALA A 45 7.66 -12.20 -3.52
N PHE A 46 8.20 -13.35 -3.91
CA PHE A 46 8.23 -14.57 -3.08
C PHE A 46 9.16 -14.41 -1.86
N LEU A 47 10.30 -13.75 -2.01
CA LEU A 47 11.12 -13.37 -0.85
C LEU A 47 10.29 -12.51 0.14
N GLY A 48 9.51 -11.57 -0.37
CA GLY A 48 8.61 -10.77 0.44
C GLY A 48 7.54 -11.60 1.16
N GLU A 49 7.01 -12.64 0.51
CA GLU A 49 6.06 -13.56 1.14
C GLU A 49 6.67 -14.34 2.30
N GLN A 50 7.88 -14.82 2.14
CA GLN A 50 8.58 -15.57 3.21
C GLN A 50 8.70 -14.74 4.50
N ILE A 51 8.92 -13.44 4.37
CA ILE A 51 9.04 -12.51 5.49
C ILE A 51 7.67 -12.11 6.05
N LEU A 52 6.73 -11.78 5.16
CA LEU A 52 5.45 -11.17 5.54
C LEU A 52 4.32 -12.21 5.73
N GLN A 53 4.52 -13.45 5.28
CA GLN A 53 3.55 -14.55 5.41
C GLN A 53 2.13 -14.15 4.96
N THR A 54 2.03 -13.58 3.75
CA THR A 54 0.77 -13.09 3.20
C THR A 54 0.70 -13.26 1.69
N LYS A 55 -0.48 -13.56 1.18
CA LYS A 55 -0.81 -13.58 -0.25
C LYS A 55 -1.50 -12.30 -0.73
N LEU A 56 -1.75 -11.34 0.17
CA LEU A 56 -2.20 -10.01 -0.23
C LEU A 56 -1.04 -9.27 -0.90
N PHE A 57 -1.23 -8.81 -2.12
CA PHE A 57 -0.16 -8.20 -2.90
C PHE A 57 -0.56 -6.87 -3.51
N ARG A 58 0.32 -5.89 -3.41
CA ARG A 58 0.22 -4.65 -4.18
C ARG A 58 1.51 -4.45 -4.96
N PRO A 59 1.44 -4.31 -6.30
CA PRO A 59 2.65 -4.06 -7.09
C PRO A 59 3.22 -2.67 -6.80
N PRO A 60 4.54 -2.52 -6.64
CA PRO A 60 5.19 -1.23 -6.57
C PRO A 60 4.78 -0.33 -7.75
N HIS A 61 4.50 0.94 -7.45
CA HIS A 61 3.99 1.93 -8.41
C HIS A 61 2.66 1.57 -9.09
N GLY A 62 1.93 0.54 -8.61
CA GLY A 62 0.70 0.04 -9.23
C GLY A 62 0.90 -0.61 -10.60
N ARG A 63 2.12 -0.95 -10.98
CA ARG A 63 2.46 -1.41 -12.34
C ARG A 63 3.23 -2.71 -12.33
N MET A 64 2.79 -3.64 -13.18
CA MET A 64 3.47 -4.89 -13.47
C MET A 64 3.16 -5.33 -14.90
N ARG A 65 3.99 -6.22 -15.46
CA ARG A 65 3.75 -6.84 -16.77
C ARG A 65 2.63 -7.88 -16.65
N TYR A 66 1.96 -8.17 -17.75
CA TYR A 66 0.93 -9.21 -17.79
C TYR A 66 1.46 -10.58 -17.33
N SER A 67 2.65 -10.97 -17.79
CA SER A 67 3.30 -12.22 -17.38
C SER A 67 3.57 -12.30 -15.88
N GLN A 68 3.96 -11.19 -15.25
CA GLN A 68 4.15 -11.08 -13.80
C GLN A 68 2.81 -11.22 -13.07
N LYS A 69 1.77 -10.50 -13.54
CA LYS A 69 0.42 -10.61 -12.99
C LYS A 69 -0.09 -12.04 -13.04
N LYS A 70 0.04 -12.70 -14.21
CA LYS A 70 -0.39 -14.07 -14.37
C LYS A 70 0.33 -15.00 -13.40
N ALA A 71 1.66 -14.92 -13.31
CA ALA A 71 2.45 -15.76 -12.39
C ALA A 71 2.06 -15.54 -10.92
N MET A 72 1.79 -14.30 -10.50
CA MET A 72 1.35 -14.01 -9.15
C MET A 72 -0.04 -14.59 -8.86
N LEU A 73 -0.99 -14.44 -9.80
CA LEU A 73 -2.33 -15.02 -9.66
C LEU A 73 -2.29 -16.55 -9.62
N ASP A 74 -1.51 -17.19 -10.51
CA ASP A 74 -1.31 -18.64 -10.54
C ASP A 74 -0.68 -19.18 -9.22
N ALA A 75 0.13 -18.35 -8.55
CA ALA A 75 0.70 -18.64 -7.23
C ALA A 75 -0.25 -18.32 -6.05
N GLY A 76 -1.51 -17.98 -6.31
CA GLY A 76 -2.55 -17.75 -5.31
C GLY A 76 -2.53 -16.38 -4.64
N TYR A 77 -1.85 -15.39 -5.22
CA TYR A 77 -1.89 -14.03 -4.70
C TYR A 77 -3.19 -13.30 -5.06
N THR A 78 -3.70 -12.52 -4.12
CA THR A 78 -4.75 -11.54 -4.39
C THR A 78 -4.12 -10.16 -4.58
N ILE A 79 -4.37 -9.54 -5.75
CA ILE A 79 -3.73 -8.28 -6.13
C ILE A 79 -4.69 -7.13 -5.86
N TYR A 80 -4.27 -6.20 -5.00
CA TYR A 80 -5.00 -4.99 -4.66
C TYR A 80 -4.34 -3.76 -5.26
N LEU A 81 -5.11 -3.00 -6.02
CA LEU A 81 -4.75 -1.65 -6.47
C LEU A 81 -5.52 -0.63 -5.62
N TRP A 82 -5.71 0.55 -6.16
CA TRP A 82 -6.44 1.66 -5.52
C TRP A 82 -7.22 2.44 -6.57
N ASP A 83 -8.15 3.23 -6.12
CA ASP A 83 -8.85 4.22 -6.93
C ASP A 83 -8.62 5.66 -6.44
N VAL A 84 -8.22 5.84 -5.19
CA VAL A 84 -7.87 7.18 -4.65
C VAL A 84 -6.39 7.24 -4.27
N LEU A 85 -5.61 7.96 -5.09
CA LEU A 85 -4.20 8.24 -4.83
C LEU A 85 -4.06 9.66 -4.28
N THR A 86 -3.62 9.77 -3.05
CA THR A 86 -3.52 11.06 -2.34
C THR A 86 -2.36 11.94 -2.80
N HIS A 87 -1.35 11.35 -3.46
CA HIS A 87 -0.08 12.01 -3.82
C HIS A 87 0.66 12.64 -2.63
N ASP A 88 0.53 12.07 -1.45
CA ASP A 88 1.17 12.53 -0.21
C ASP A 88 2.70 12.58 -0.27
N TYR A 89 3.32 11.83 -1.19
CA TYR A 89 4.75 11.87 -1.50
C TYR A 89 5.17 13.10 -2.33
N ASN A 90 4.21 13.85 -2.92
CA ASN A 90 4.51 15.03 -3.71
C ASN A 90 4.82 16.23 -2.79
N PRO A 91 6.02 16.83 -2.84
CA PRO A 91 6.39 17.93 -1.97
C PRO A 91 5.55 19.20 -2.17
N CYS A 92 4.89 19.34 -3.32
CA CYS A 92 4.00 20.47 -3.63
C CYS A 92 2.59 20.31 -3.03
N TYR A 93 2.27 19.15 -2.41
CA TYR A 93 0.96 18.93 -1.80
C TYR A 93 1.02 19.22 -0.29
N SER A 94 0.11 20.07 0.17
CA SER A 94 -0.15 20.27 1.60
C SER A 94 -1.09 19.20 2.16
N ALA A 95 -1.23 19.13 3.48
CA ALA A 95 -2.18 18.24 4.15
C ALA A 95 -3.64 18.54 3.70
N GLU A 96 -3.99 19.80 3.54
CA GLU A 96 -5.31 20.25 3.07
C GLU A 96 -5.56 19.79 1.63
N ARG A 97 -4.52 19.80 0.77
CA ARG A 97 -4.62 19.30 -0.59
C ARG A 97 -4.85 17.79 -0.61
N ILE A 98 -4.16 17.02 0.24
CA ILE A 98 -4.36 15.58 0.42
C ILE A 98 -5.82 15.31 0.84
N LEU A 99 -6.30 16.00 1.88
CA LEU A 99 -7.69 15.88 2.33
C LEU A 99 -8.69 16.23 1.21
N SER A 100 -8.42 17.28 0.43
CA SER A 100 -9.31 17.67 -0.68
C SER A 100 -9.40 16.59 -1.78
N VAL A 101 -8.29 15.86 -2.04
CA VAL A 101 -8.29 14.73 -2.98
C VAL A 101 -9.18 13.61 -2.45
N VAL A 102 -9.04 13.26 -1.16
CA VAL A 102 -9.89 12.23 -0.53
C VAL A 102 -11.36 12.62 -0.61
N LYS A 103 -11.70 13.84 -0.18
CA LYS A 103 -13.08 14.36 -0.22
C LYS A 103 -13.71 14.30 -1.61
N ARG A 104 -12.92 14.57 -2.64
CA ARG A 104 -13.41 14.65 -4.02
C ARG A 104 -13.66 13.29 -4.67
N TYR A 105 -12.84 12.28 -4.35
CA TYR A 105 -12.79 11.04 -5.12
C TYR A 105 -13.25 9.81 -4.35
N THR A 106 -13.43 9.89 -3.02
CA THR A 106 -13.87 8.76 -2.21
C THR A 106 -15.33 8.43 -2.46
N ARG A 107 -15.63 7.14 -2.55
CA ARG A 107 -16.94 6.54 -2.65
C ARG A 107 -16.97 5.20 -1.92
N ASN A 108 -18.13 4.58 -1.77
CA ASN A 108 -18.23 3.25 -1.18
C ASN A 108 -17.34 2.24 -1.93
N GLY A 109 -16.53 1.49 -1.18
CA GLY A 109 -15.58 0.52 -1.71
C GLY A 109 -14.24 1.11 -2.17
N SER A 110 -14.00 2.42 -1.97
CA SER A 110 -12.71 3.03 -2.32
C SER A 110 -11.55 2.47 -1.52
N ILE A 111 -10.44 2.23 -2.21
CA ILE A 111 -9.13 1.98 -1.60
C ILE A 111 -8.30 3.25 -1.73
N ILE A 112 -8.03 3.88 -0.60
CA ILE A 112 -7.28 5.14 -0.52
C ILE A 112 -5.83 4.82 -0.18
N VAL A 113 -4.88 5.35 -0.96
CA VAL A 113 -3.44 5.13 -0.74
C VAL A 113 -2.78 6.36 -0.13
N LEU A 114 -2.10 6.11 0.99
CA LEU A 114 -1.10 6.98 1.61
C LEU A 114 0.22 6.20 1.74
N HIS A 115 1.34 6.89 1.89
CA HIS A 115 2.65 6.27 1.94
C HIS A 115 3.34 6.54 3.28
N ASP A 116 3.83 5.51 3.93
CA ASP A 116 4.62 5.55 5.16
C ASP A 116 6.13 5.73 4.86
N SER A 117 6.46 6.67 4.00
CA SER A 117 7.83 6.96 3.61
C SER A 117 8.35 8.26 4.21
N LEU A 118 9.68 8.40 4.34
CA LEU A 118 10.28 9.64 4.82
C LEU A 118 9.87 10.86 3.98
N LYS A 119 9.61 10.66 2.68
CA LYS A 119 9.17 11.73 1.77
C LYS A 119 7.77 12.23 2.06
N SER A 120 6.88 11.37 2.52
CA SER A 120 5.47 11.70 2.79
C SER A 120 5.19 11.98 4.27
N ARG A 121 6.07 11.56 5.17
CA ARG A 121 5.88 11.52 6.62
C ARG A 121 5.16 12.75 7.19
N ASP A 122 5.73 13.92 7.04
CA ASP A 122 5.21 15.14 7.70
C ASP A 122 3.85 15.57 7.16
N ARG A 123 3.61 15.36 5.87
CA ARG A 123 2.32 15.65 5.23
C ARG A 123 1.28 14.60 5.57
N MET A 124 1.67 13.33 5.50
CA MET A 124 0.80 12.20 5.80
C MET A 124 0.34 12.24 7.26
N LEU A 125 1.27 12.45 8.22
CA LEU A 125 0.92 12.52 9.64
C LEU A 125 -0.02 13.69 9.98
N LYS A 126 0.05 14.80 9.22
CA LYS A 126 -0.90 15.92 9.37
C LYS A 126 -2.24 15.65 8.70
N ALA A 127 -2.24 14.98 7.54
CA ALA A 127 -3.44 14.73 6.77
C ALA A 127 -4.27 13.55 7.28
N LEU A 128 -3.61 12.47 7.71
CA LEU A 128 -4.28 11.20 8.05
C LEU A 128 -5.36 11.34 9.13
N PRO A 129 -5.13 12.03 10.27
CA PRO A 129 -6.20 12.21 11.26
C PRO A 129 -7.42 12.93 10.68
N GLN A 130 -7.20 13.98 9.89
CA GLN A 130 -8.27 14.75 9.25
C GLN A 130 -9.03 13.93 8.21
N VAL A 131 -8.33 13.06 7.48
CA VAL A 131 -8.93 12.12 6.51
C VAL A 131 -9.82 11.13 7.23
N ILE A 132 -9.35 10.52 8.33
CA ILE A 132 -10.13 9.57 9.12
C ILE A 132 -11.38 10.24 9.71
N GLU A 133 -11.19 11.39 10.36
CA GLU A 133 -12.29 12.16 10.96
C GLU A 133 -13.36 12.53 9.93
N TRP A 134 -12.94 13.01 8.76
CA TRP A 134 -13.88 13.33 7.69
C TRP A 134 -14.62 12.10 7.17
N LEU A 135 -13.91 11.00 6.90
CA LEU A 135 -14.55 9.76 6.41
C LEU A 135 -15.60 9.26 7.38
N GLN A 136 -15.28 9.23 8.68
CA GLN A 136 -16.22 8.82 9.72
C GLN A 136 -17.41 9.80 9.84
N GLY A 137 -17.15 11.12 9.73
CA GLY A 137 -18.18 12.15 9.74
C GLY A 137 -19.18 12.06 8.57
N GLU A 138 -18.70 11.59 7.40
CA GLU A 138 -19.55 11.32 6.22
C GLU A 138 -20.25 9.94 6.28
N GLY A 139 -20.04 9.18 7.36
CA GLY A 139 -20.66 7.88 7.55
C GLY A 139 -19.95 6.71 6.86
N TYR A 140 -18.73 6.91 6.37
CA TYR A 140 -17.94 5.80 5.84
C TYR A 140 -17.40 4.90 6.96
N GLU A 141 -17.51 3.60 6.75
CA GLU A 141 -16.88 2.59 7.59
C GLU A 141 -15.50 2.25 7.03
N LEU A 142 -14.47 2.36 7.89
CA LEU A 142 -13.09 1.98 7.54
C LEU A 142 -12.89 0.50 7.86
N ARG A 143 -12.54 -0.28 6.85
CA ARG A 143 -12.34 -1.73 6.98
C ARG A 143 -10.96 -2.15 6.53
N SER A 144 -10.44 -3.21 7.15
CA SER A 144 -9.28 -3.94 6.65
C SER A 144 -9.64 -4.74 5.39
N LEU A 145 -8.64 -5.00 4.53
CA LEU A 145 -8.77 -5.86 3.34
C LEU A 145 -8.85 -7.32 3.73
#